data_f3d1e74c192890a78d65724a20abc238
#
_entry.id   f3d1e74c192890a78d65724a20abc238
#
_cell.length_a   1.000
_cell.length_b   1.000
_cell.length_c   1.000
_cell.angle_alpha   90.00
_cell.angle_beta   90.00
_cell.angle_gamma   90.00
#
_symmetry.space_group_name_H-M   'P 1'
#
loop_
_entity.id
_entity.type
_entity.pdbx_description
1 polymer ?
#
loop_
_entity_poly.entity_id
_entity_poly.type
_entity_poly.pdbx_seq_one_letter_code
_entity_poly.pdbx_strand_id
1 'polypeptide(L)'
;MHRSKPLRALIFIALLSAALLAMALLAWHAPASASTPTQSGQPAGTEALFTAFREAWRLLHDNYLDPLDDSALVSGAIDSMVRFAETPDAVIPPTLPPGESADEEAALAPLWDAWTAIHSANPLVDDEKLLDAALYGLMAAAGDAHTDYMDPETYARVSEGMSGEYEGIGATVRTSEEYGGLELVTIIAGSPAEAAGLRAGDVIVEVEGQDVTGLSQNEIISLVRGPAETRVVLGIRRPNVAGILTFEVMRQRISVPSVTSRVLEGEIGYIQLYGFEDNTAAEMVEALQAMNADALRGLILDLRGNPGGYLTTSIQVASAYLEDGNILVERTPTRTTEYPRMGEVIAAHVPMVVLVDQGSASASELVAGALQDHHRATVVGMPTFGKGSVQRWYSLSNGGGIRITVSRWYTPDGRSVSEHGIQPDVVVAYEPDADGGDDDNQLAAAVAVLEGTYATAEKTLPRKEAGIGILSP
;
A
#
# COMPACT_ATOMS: atom_id res chain seq x y z
N MET A 1 42.75 -32.44 -30.34
CA MET A 1 43.19 -31.66 -29.15
C MET A 1 41.95 -31.04 -28.49
N HIS A 2 41.60 -31.59 -27.37
CA HIS A 2 40.37 -31.28 -26.59
C HIS A 2 40.49 -29.93 -25.88
N ARG A 3 39.47 -29.11 -25.99
CA ARG A 3 39.30 -27.92 -25.15
C ARG A 3 38.10 -28.13 -24.21
N SER A 4 38.42 -28.48 -22.97
CA SER A 4 37.47 -28.50 -21.84
C SER A 4 37.47 -27.14 -21.13
N LYS A 5 36.50 -26.28 -21.39
CA LYS A 5 36.27 -25.04 -20.64
C LYS A 5 34.77 -24.63 -20.55
N PRO A 6 33.87 -25.45 -20.02
CA PRO A 6 32.71 -24.82 -19.34
C PRO A 6 32.48 -25.29 -17.90
N LEU A 7 33.24 -26.26 -17.36
CA LEU A 7 32.92 -26.83 -16.05
C LEU A 7 33.31 -25.93 -14.86
N ARG A 8 34.27 -25.02 -15.02
CA ARG A 8 34.72 -24.12 -13.93
C ARG A 8 33.79 -22.95 -13.67
N ALA A 9 33.05 -22.46 -14.66
CA ALA A 9 32.09 -21.38 -14.51
C ALA A 9 30.83 -21.85 -13.77
N LEU A 10 30.34 -23.04 -14.03
CA LEU A 10 29.19 -23.64 -13.35
C LEU A 10 29.45 -23.93 -11.86
N ILE A 11 30.67 -24.31 -11.50
CA ILE A 11 31.04 -24.55 -10.09
C ILE A 11 31.15 -23.23 -9.32
N PHE A 12 31.56 -22.14 -9.95
CA PHE A 12 31.64 -20.83 -9.28
C PHE A 12 30.25 -20.21 -9.03
N ILE A 13 29.30 -20.38 -9.94
CA ILE A 13 27.92 -19.92 -9.78
C ILE A 13 27.19 -20.74 -8.71
N ALA A 14 27.41 -22.06 -8.65
CA ALA A 14 26.81 -22.92 -7.64
C ALA A 14 27.38 -22.68 -6.21
N LEU A 15 28.63 -22.25 -6.10
CA LEU A 15 29.25 -21.91 -4.81
C LEU A 15 28.84 -20.51 -4.33
N LEU A 16 28.57 -19.56 -5.23
CA LEU A 16 28.10 -18.22 -4.87
C LEU A 16 26.62 -18.26 -4.41
N SER A 17 25.78 -19.04 -5.06
CA SER A 17 24.39 -19.25 -4.66
C SER A 17 24.26 -20.00 -3.33
N ALA A 18 25.14 -20.97 -3.05
CA ALA A 18 25.17 -21.68 -1.76
C ALA A 18 25.66 -20.80 -0.61
N ALA A 19 26.58 -19.85 -0.88
CA ALA A 19 27.07 -18.91 0.14
C ALA A 19 26.02 -17.81 0.47
N LEU A 20 25.23 -17.36 -0.49
CA LEU A 20 24.11 -16.43 -0.28
C LEU A 20 22.94 -17.08 0.45
N LEU A 21 22.65 -18.35 0.16
CA LEU A 21 21.62 -19.11 0.89
C LEU A 21 22.05 -19.42 2.34
N ALA A 22 23.35 -19.67 2.57
CA ALA A 22 23.87 -19.89 3.91
C ALA A 22 23.91 -18.61 4.76
N MET A 23 24.11 -17.43 4.17
CA MET A 23 24.01 -16.15 4.88
C MET A 23 22.57 -15.77 5.19
N ALA A 24 21.61 -16.10 4.33
CA ALA A 24 20.19 -15.88 4.61
C ALA A 24 19.66 -16.81 5.71
N LEU A 25 20.17 -18.04 5.82
CA LEU A 25 19.79 -18.99 6.88
C LEU A 25 20.51 -18.73 8.22
N LEU A 26 21.66 -18.04 8.24
CA LEU A 26 22.36 -17.67 9.48
C LEU A 26 21.79 -16.39 10.12
N ALA A 27 21.08 -15.57 9.38
CA ALA A 27 20.40 -14.40 9.92
C ALA A 27 19.09 -14.75 10.67
N TRP A 28 18.60 -15.98 10.56
CA TRP A 28 17.33 -16.41 11.18
C TRP A 28 17.47 -17.24 12.47
N HIS A 29 18.67 -17.50 12.94
CA HIS A 29 18.90 -18.22 14.19
C HIS A 29 19.86 -17.45 15.10
N ALA A 30 19.42 -16.32 15.63
CA ALA A 30 19.99 -15.79 16.86
C ALA A 30 19.28 -16.49 18.05
N PRO A 31 19.98 -17.19 18.93
CA PRO A 31 19.34 -17.72 20.12
C PRO A 31 18.91 -16.54 21.00
N ALA A 32 17.62 -16.46 21.27
CA ALA A 32 17.11 -15.57 22.33
C ALA A 32 17.75 -16.00 23.66
N SER A 33 18.74 -15.25 24.13
CA SER A 33 19.25 -15.36 25.49
C SER A 33 18.21 -14.73 26.40
N ALA A 34 17.37 -15.58 27.00
CA ALA A 34 16.44 -15.19 28.05
C ALA A 34 17.24 -14.82 29.31
N SER A 35 17.47 -13.52 29.50
CA SER A 35 17.67 -12.95 30.82
C SER A 35 16.35 -12.31 31.23
N THR A 36 15.58 -12.96 32.08
CA THR A 36 14.37 -12.45 32.72
C THR A 36 14.73 -11.28 33.62
N PRO A 37 14.43 -10.03 33.31
CA PRO A 37 14.44 -8.97 34.31
C PRO A 37 13.24 -9.17 35.24
N THR A 38 13.43 -8.97 36.50
CA THR A 38 12.38 -8.93 37.54
C THR A 38 11.43 -7.76 37.14
N GLN A 39 10.27 -8.06 36.58
CA GLN A 39 9.28 -7.07 36.18
C GLN A 39 8.60 -6.53 37.44
N SER A 40 8.96 -5.31 37.83
CA SER A 40 8.22 -4.54 38.82
C SER A 40 7.19 -3.69 38.07
N GLY A 41 5.90 -3.95 38.26
CA GLY A 41 4.82 -3.10 37.81
C GLY A 41 3.79 -3.70 36.85
N GLN A 42 4.16 -4.71 36.05
CA GLN A 42 3.22 -5.30 35.08
C GLN A 42 2.16 -6.16 35.78
N PRO A 43 0.85 -6.03 35.43
CA PRO A 43 -0.22 -6.86 35.96
C PRO A 43 0.01 -8.35 35.69
N ALA A 44 -0.25 -9.22 36.66
CA ALA A 44 -0.04 -10.66 36.51
C ALA A 44 -0.98 -11.25 35.45
N GLY A 45 -0.44 -12.07 34.55
CA GLY A 45 -1.20 -12.76 33.49
C GLY A 45 -1.28 -11.99 32.17
N THR A 46 -0.79 -10.76 32.09
CA THR A 46 -0.84 -9.92 30.88
C THR A 46 0.50 -9.89 30.11
N GLU A 47 1.47 -10.70 30.47
CA GLU A 47 2.82 -10.69 29.89
C GLU A 47 2.82 -10.86 28.37
N ALA A 48 1.97 -11.76 27.83
CA ALA A 48 1.88 -12.00 26.40
C ALA A 48 1.31 -10.80 25.65
N LEU A 49 0.29 -10.15 26.20
CA LEU A 49 -0.34 -8.95 25.61
C LEU A 49 0.66 -7.80 25.54
N PHE A 50 1.34 -7.52 26.64
CA PHE A 50 2.30 -6.41 26.67
C PHE A 50 3.59 -6.67 25.87
N THR A 51 3.85 -7.92 25.46
CA THR A 51 4.93 -8.19 24.52
C THR A 51 4.76 -7.42 23.23
N ALA A 52 3.56 -7.44 22.63
CA ALA A 52 3.28 -6.70 21.40
C ALA A 52 3.44 -5.18 21.57
N PHE A 53 3.02 -4.61 22.72
CA PHE A 53 3.24 -3.20 22.99
C PHE A 53 4.72 -2.83 23.10
N ARG A 54 5.51 -3.64 23.81
CA ARG A 54 6.96 -3.43 23.92
C ARG A 54 7.68 -3.60 22.58
N GLU A 55 7.24 -4.55 21.76
CA GLU A 55 7.74 -4.70 20.39
C GLU A 55 7.47 -3.42 19.58
N ALA A 56 6.24 -2.93 19.60
CA ALA A 56 5.86 -1.70 18.90
C ALA A 56 6.63 -0.48 19.39
N TRP A 57 6.78 -0.33 20.71
CA TRP A 57 7.58 0.72 21.35
C TRP A 57 9.03 0.72 20.84
N ARG A 58 9.71 -0.45 20.90
CA ARG A 58 11.11 -0.60 20.46
C ARG A 58 11.24 -0.37 18.96
N LEU A 59 10.37 -0.95 18.16
CA LEU A 59 10.39 -0.77 16.71
C LEU A 59 10.21 0.69 16.33
N LEU A 60 9.34 1.43 17.03
CA LEU A 60 9.15 2.86 16.82
C LEU A 60 10.43 3.63 17.15
N HIS A 61 11.05 3.39 18.31
CA HIS A 61 12.30 4.07 18.73
C HIS A 61 13.48 3.75 17.84
N ASP A 62 13.59 2.51 17.36
CA ASP A 62 14.71 2.06 16.53
C ASP A 62 14.61 2.56 15.08
N ASN A 63 13.41 2.87 14.60
CA ASN A 63 13.18 3.05 13.17
C ASN A 63 12.53 4.37 12.78
N TYR A 64 11.83 5.05 13.68
CA TYR A 64 11.11 6.27 13.32
C TYR A 64 12.08 7.38 12.90
N LEU A 65 11.68 8.12 11.87
CA LEU A 65 12.55 9.09 11.21
C LEU A 65 12.90 10.31 12.07
N ASP A 66 11.92 10.84 12.78
CA ASP A 66 12.04 12.09 13.53
C ASP A 66 12.17 11.81 15.06
N PRO A 67 12.64 12.75 15.88
CA PRO A 67 12.73 12.56 17.32
C PRO A 67 11.37 12.26 17.97
N LEU A 68 11.35 11.34 18.93
CA LEU A 68 10.15 10.95 19.67
C LEU A 68 10.12 11.63 21.04
N ASP A 69 8.93 11.87 21.56
CA ASP A 69 8.66 12.30 22.93
C ASP A 69 7.96 11.18 23.69
N ASP A 70 8.67 10.47 24.55
CA ASP A 70 8.19 9.33 25.31
C ASP A 70 6.94 9.66 26.13
N SER A 71 6.90 10.85 26.72
CA SER A 71 5.75 11.32 27.48
C SER A 71 4.51 11.47 26.61
N ALA A 72 4.66 12.03 25.41
CA ALA A 72 3.55 12.16 24.46
C ALA A 72 3.07 10.80 23.97
N LEU A 73 4.00 9.86 23.67
CA LEU A 73 3.69 8.50 23.24
C LEU A 73 2.87 7.74 24.29
N VAL A 74 3.33 7.75 25.54
CA VAL A 74 2.64 7.07 26.65
C VAL A 74 1.29 7.74 26.95
N SER A 75 1.22 9.07 26.95
CA SER A 75 -0.04 9.79 27.12
C SER A 75 -1.04 9.44 26.04
N GLY A 76 -0.62 9.40 24.77
CA GLY A 76 -1.48 9.04 23.66
C GLY A 76 -2.05 7.62 23.77
N ALA A 77 -1.21 6.67 24.19
CA ALA A 77 -1.65 5.30 24.46
C ALA A 77 -2.70 5.25 25.59
N ILE A 78 -2.44 5.92 26.72
CA ILE A 78 -3.34 5.98 27.87
C ILE A 78 -4.68 6.65 27.48
N ASP A 79 -4.63 7.80 26.81
CA ASP A 79 -5.84 8.53 26.40
C ASP A 79 -6.73 7.68 25.46
N SER A 80 -6.11 6.87 24.61
CA SER A 80 -6.84 5.97 23.72
C SER A 80 -7.49 4.82 24.48
N MET A 81 -6.79 4.22 25.47
CA MET A 81 -7.35 3.19 26.35
C MET A 81 -8.54 3.71 27.16
N VAL A 82 -8.42 4.89 27.76
CA VAL A 82 -9.49 5.51 28.58
C VAL A 82 -10.73 5.77 27.74
N ARG A 83 -10.56 6.27 26.53
CA ARG A 83 -11.67 6.49 25.58
C ARG A 83 -12.35 5.20 25.19
N PHE A 84 -11.57 4.18 24.85
CA PHE A 84 -12.09 2.87 24.47
C PHE A 84 -12.88 2.21 25.61
N ALA A 85 -12.33 2.23 26.82
CA ALA A 85 -12.95 1.63 27.99
C ALA A 85 -14.12 2.44 28.59
N GLU A 86 -14.40 3.64 28.07
CA GLU A 86 -15.40 4.57 28.59
C GLU A 86 -15.23 4.89 30.09
N THR A 87 -13.97 5.04 30.53
CA THR A 87 -13.61 5.26 31.94
C THR A 87 -12.98 6.65 32.19
N PRO A 88 -13.67 7.77 31.87
CA PRO A 88 -13.10 9.11 31.99
C PRO A 88 -12.73 9.49 33.43
N ASP A 89 -13.36 8.83 34.45
CA ASP A 89 -13.12 9.08 35.87
C ASP A 89 -12.03 8.16 36.45
N ALA A 90 -11.38 7.32 35.62
CA ALA A 90 -10.26 6.48 36.07
C ALA A 90 -9.12 7.40 36.56
N VAL A 91 -8.60 7.15 37.76
CA VAL A 91 -7.45 7.89 38.30
C VAL A 91 -6.18 7.40 37.60
N ILE A 92 -5.73 8.15 36.62
CA ILE A 92 -4.52 7.85 35.85
C ILE A 92 -3.34 8.61 36.49
N PRO A 93 -2.22 7.93 36.76
CA PRO A 93 -1.01 8.59 37.25
C PRO A 93 -0.44 9.56 36.20
N PRO A 94 0.32 10.58 36.63
CA PRO A 94 0.97 11.49 35.71
C PRO A 94 2.04 10.73 34.88
N THR A 95 2.13 11.04 33.62
CA THR A 95 3.22 10.58 32.74
C THR A 95 4.53 11.32 33.07
N LEU A 96 5.62 10.90 32.44
CA LEU A 96 6.90 11.61 32.56
C LEU A 96 6.77 13.06 32.09
N PRO A 97 7.56 13.99 32.66
CA PRO A 97 7.66 15.33 32.10
C PRO A 97 8.10 15.30 30.63
N PRO A 98 7.58 16.20 29.79
CA PRO A 98 7.96 16.26 28.38
C PRO A 98 9.48 16.42 28.20
N GLY A 99 10.08 15.63 27.29
CA GLY A 99 11.50 15.68 26.96
C GLY A 99 12.44 14.96 27.93
N GLU A 100 11.92 14.27 28.97
CA GLU A 100 12.72 13.38 29.79
C GLU A 100 12.77 12.00 29.14
N SER A 101 13.98 11.53 28.77
CA SER A 101 14.23 10.15 28.34
C SER A 101 14.44 9.28 29.58
N ALA A 102 13.58 8.27 29.75
CA ALA A 102 13.72 7.25 30.77
C ALA A 102 14.15 5.92 30.13
N ASP A 103 14.59 4.96 30.93
CA ASP A 103 14.64 3.60 30.44
C ASP A 103 13.21 3.09 30.13
N GLU A 104 13.10 2.09 29.27
CA GLU A 104 11.80 1.58 28.79
C GLU A 104 10.84 1.24 29.94
N GLU A 105 11.35 0.64 31.03
CA GLU A 105 10.52 0.25 32.17
C GLU A 105 9.93 1.47 32.90
N ALA A 106 10.75 2.49 33.13
CA ALA A 106 10.28 3.73 33.76
C ALA A 106 9.34 4.52 32.86
N ALA A 107 9.60 4.54 31.54
CA ALA A 107 8.73 5.18 30.57
C ALA A 107 7.35 4.53 30.52
N LEU A 108 7.27 3.21 30.58
CA LEU A 108 6.02 2.44 30.47
C LEU A 108 5.28 2.25 31.80
N ALA A 109 5.87 2.57 32.95
CA ALA A 109 5.21 2.42 34.25
C ALA A 109 3.84 3.09 34.32
N PRO A 110 3.63 4.34 33.85
CA PRO A 110 2.31 4.98 33.86
C PRO A 110 1.26 4.23 33.03
N LEU A 111 1.65 3.55 31.95
CA LEU A 111 0.76 2.73 31.13
C LEU A 111 0.23 1.51 31.91
N TRP A 112 1.10 0.85 32.68
CA TRP A 112 0.72 -0.29 33.55
C TRP A 112 -0.22 0.12 34.67
N ASP A 113 0.04 1.28 35.26
CA ASP A 113 -0.82 1.85 36.29
C ASP A 113 -2.20 2.24 35.71
N ALA A 114 -2.22 2.83 34.51
CA ALA A 114 -3.46 3.17 33.80
C ALA A 114 -4.27 1.91 33.45
N TRP A 115 -3.61 0.86 32.97
CA TRP A 115 -4.23 -0.45 32.70
C TRP A 115 -4.95 -0.98 33.95
N THR A 116 -4.29 -0.95 35.09
CA THR A 116 -4.85 -1.40 36.37
C THR A 116 -6.02 -0.53 36.82
N ALA A 117 -5.92 0.78 36.66
CA ALA A 117 -6.99 1.72 37.02
C ALA A 117 -8.24 1.51 36.12
N ILE A 118 -8.06 1.31 34.82
CA ILE A 118 -9.14 1.02 33.88
C ILE A 118 -9.88 -0.26 34.26
N HIS A 119 -9.17 -1.36 34.55
CA HIS A 119 -9.77 -2.63 34.96
C HIS A 119 -10.50 -2.50 36.31
N SER A 120 -10.02 -1.64 37.19
CA SER A 120 -10.71 -1.36 38.46
C SER A 120 -12.03 -0.60 38.24
N ALA A 121 -12.09 0.28 37.23
CA ALA A 121 -13.28 1.05 36.86
C ALA A 121 -14.24 0.26 35.97
N ASN A 122 -13.72 -0.54 35.04
CA ASN A 122 -14.47 -1.39 34.12
C ASN A 122 -13.88 -2.82 34.08
N PRO A 123 -14.30 -3.72 35.02
CA PRO A 123 -13.77 -5.09 35.09
C PRO A 123 -14.12 -6.00 33.89
N LEU A 124 -15.00 -5.56 32.99
CA LEU A 124 -15.46 -6.32 31.83
C LEU A 124 -14.82 -5.84 30.52
N VAL A 125 -13.86 -4.91 30.61
CA VAL A 125 -13.14 -4.44 29.43
C VAL A 125 -12.38 -5.61 28.78
N ASP A 126 -12.44 -5.66 27.45
CA ASP A 126 -11.74 -6.68 26.64
C ASP A 126 -10.25 -6.31 26.56
N ASP A 127 -9.39 -7.20 27.03
CA ASP A 127 -7.95 -6.98 27.11
C ASP A 127 -7.28 -6.83 25.74
N GLU A 128 -7.68 -7.60 24.73
CA GLU A 128 -7.10 -7.55 23.39
C GLU A 128 -7.45 -6.21 22.72
N LYS A 129 -8.71 -5.80 22.81
CA LYS A 129 -9.15 -4.51 22.26
C LYS A 129 -8.61 -3.31 23.04
N LEU A 130 -8.39 -3.45 24.35
CA LEU A 130 -7.73 -2.42 25.14
C LEU A 130 -6.26 -2.26 24.74
N LEU A 131 -5.56 -3.37 24.45
CA LEU A 131 -4.22 -3.35 23.86
C LEU A 131 -4.22 -2.69 22.48
N ASP A 132 -5.17 -3.05 21.60
CA ASP A 132 -5.31 -2.42 20.29
C ASP A 132 -5.49 -0.90 20.44
N ALA A 133 -6.33 -0.45 21.37
CA ALA A 133 -6.52 0.97 21.67
C ALA A 133 -5.22 1.64 22.13
N ALA A 134 -4.43 0.97 22.97
CA ALA A 134 -3.14 1.48 23.42
C ALA A 134 -2.15 1.62 22.24
N LEU A 135 -2.08 0.63 21.37
CA LEU A 135 -1.21 0.64 20.18
C LEU A 135 -1.62 1.71 19.17
N TYR A 136 -2.92 1.89 18.91
CA TYR A 136 -3.41 3.00 18.10
C TYR A 136 -3.01 4.37 18.68
N GLY A 137 -3.18 4.55 20.00
CA GLY A 137 -2.80 5.78 20.68
C GLY A 137 -1.29 6.05 20.64
N LEU A 138 -0.47 5.02 20.83
CA LEU A 138 0.98 5.08 20.74
C LEU A 138 1.43 5.59 19.35
N MET A 139 0.93 4.98 18.28
CA MET A 139 1.32 5.35 16.92
C MET A 139 0.81 6.73 16.53
N ALA A 140 -0.43 7.07 16.88
CA ALA A 140 -1.00 8.40 16.62
C ALA A 140 -0.21 9.53 17.31
N ALA A 141 0.36 9.27 18.48
CA ALA A 141 1.16 10.24 19.23
C ALA A 141 2.55 10.49 18.63
N ALA A 142 3.01 9.67 17.70
CA ALA A 142 4.24 9.95 16.93
C ALA A 142 4.09 11.18 16.04
N GLY A 143 2.85 11.64 15.76
CA GLY A 143 2.58 12.89 15.05
C GLY A 143 2.73 12.82 13.53
N ASP A 144 2.79 11.63 12.97
CA ASP A 144 2.90 11.37 11.54
C ASP A 144 1.66 10.60 11.03
N ALA A 145 0.99 11.13 10.02
CA ALA A 145 -0.20 10.54 9.42
C ALA A 145 0.04 9.20 8.71
N HIS A 146 1.31 8.81 8.52
CA HIS A 146 1.70 7.58 7.82
C HIS A 146 2.28 6.51 8.74
N THR A 147 2.44 6.83 10.04
CA THR A 147 2.83 5.90 11.09
C THR A 147 1.58 5.46 11.83
N ASP A 148 1.23 4.18 11.73
CA ASP A 148 0.00 3.66 12.32
C ASP A 148 0.13 2.21 12.80
N TYR A 149 -0.83 1.79 13.62
CA TYR A 149 -1.07 0.41 14.01
C TYR A 149 -2.25 -0.16 13.24
N MET A 150 -2.17 -1.44 12.95
CA MET A 150 -3.25 -2.24 12.38
C MET A 150 -3.50 -3.44 13.29
N ASP A 151 -4.74 -3.60 13.74
CA ASP A 151 -5.16 -4.80 14.45
C ASP A 151 -4.98 -6.05 13.56
N PRO A 152 -5.03 -7.27 14.15
CA PRO A 152 -4.74 -8.51 13.42
C PRO A 152 -5.59 -8.70 12.15
N GLU A 153 -6.87 -8.36 12.20
CA GLU A 153 -7.78 -8.50 11.05
C GLU A 153 -7.42 -7.51 9.95
N THR A 154 -7.21 -6.26 10.32
CA THR A 154 -6.82 -5.20 9.38
C THR A 154 -5.45 -5.48 8.76
N TYR A 155 -4.47 -5.92 9.57
CA TYR A 155 -3.13 -6.24 9.09
C TYR A 155 -3.13 -7.41 8.10
N ALA A 156 -3.88 -8.48 8.40
CA ALA A 156 -4.01 -9.62 7.50
C ALA A 156 -4.62 -9.20 6.16
N ARG A 157 -5.71 -8.41 6.18
CA ARG A 157 -6.39 -7.92 4.98
C ARG A 157 -5.50 -7.01 4.12
N VAL A 158 -4.75 -6.11 4.73
CA VAL A 158 -3.85 -5.20 4.01
C VAL A 158 -2.67 -5.95 3.44
N SER A 159 -2.08 -6.89 4.19
CA SER A 159 -0.98 -7.74 3.73
C SER A 159 -1.38 -8.61 2.54
N GLU A 160 -2.61 -9.16 2.56
CA GLU A 160 -3.20 -9.89 1.43
C GLU A 160 -3.33 -8.97 0.20
N GLY A 161 -3.86 -7.75 0.38
CA GLY A 161 -3.99 -6.77 -0.72
C GLY A 161 -2.65 -6.40 -1.37
N MET A 162 -1.59 -6.27 -0.57
CA MET A 162 -0.26 -5.93 -1.08
C MET A 162 0.43 -7.08 -1.83
N SER A 163 0.04 -8.34 -1.58
CA SER A 163 0.57 -9.48 -2.34
C SER A 163 0.04 -9.55 -3.79
N GLY A 164 -1.01 -8.78 -4.12
CA GLY A 164 -1.72 -8.88 -5.39
C GLY A 164 -2.55 -10.16 -5.53
N GLU A 165 -2.68 -10.93 -4.45
CA GLU A 165 -3.44 -12.18 -4.40
C GLU A 165 -4.43 -12.15 -3.24
N TYR A 166 -5.58 -12.78 -3.41
CA TYR A 166 -6.52 -13.03 -2.32
C TYR A 166 -7.19 -14.39 -2.44
N GLU A 167 -7.69 -14.89 -1.33
CA GLU A 167 -8.42 -16.17 -1.33
C GLU A 167 -9.94 -15.92 -1.39
N GLY A 168 -10.57 -16.41 -2.46
CA GLY A 168 -11.99 -16.15 -2.70
C GLY A 168 -12.52 -16.75 -4.00
N ILE A 169 -13.53 -16.08 -4.57
CA ILE A 169 -14.26 -16.57 -5.76
C ILE A 169 -13.83 -15.90 -7.08
N GLY A 170 -13.15 -14.75 -7.05
CA GLY A 170 -12.67 -14.07 -8.26
C GLY A 170 -13.70 -13.19 -8.96
N ALA A 171 -14.22 -12.18 -8.26
CA ALA A 171 -15.11 -11.17 -8.81
C ALA A 171 -14.87 -9.80 -8.16
N THR A 172 -15.09 -8.73 -8.92
CA THR A 172 -15.24 -7.38 -8.36
C THR A 172 -16.70 -7.13 -8.02
N VAL A 173 -16.94 -6.38 -6.95
CA VAL A 173 -18.30 -6.27 -6.37
C VAL A 173 -18.63 -4.82 -5.99
N ARG A 174 -19.94 -4.54 -5.95
CA ARG A 174 -20.49 -3.31 -5.35
C ARG A 174 -21.78 -3.61 -4.60
N THR A 175 -22.18 -2.72 -3.70
CA THR A 175 -23.49 -2.85 -3.06
C THR A 175 -24.61 -2.68 -4.09
N SER A 176 -25.58 -3.58 -4.09
CA SER A 176 -26.79 -3.48 -4.91
C SER A 176 -27.85 -2.67 -4.19
N GLU A 177 -28.23 -1.51 -4.74
CA GLU A 177 -29.31 -0.70 -4.18
C GLU A 177 -30.70 -1.37 -4.38
N GLU A 178 -30.85 -2.17 -5.43
CA GLU A 178 -32.13 -2.81 -5.76
C GLU A 178 -32.44 -3.99 -4.82
N TYR A 179 -31.45 -4.82 -4.48
CA TYR A 179 -31.64 -6.06 -3.74
C TYR A 179 -30.99 -6.03 -2.35
N GLY A 180 -30.24 -4.99 -1.99
CA GLY A 180 -29.59 -4.86 -0.68
C GLY A 180 -28.46 -5.86 -0.41
N GLY A 181 -28.00 -6.54 -1.47
CA GLY A 181 -26.91 -7.51 -1.41
C GLY A 181 -25.66 -7.03 -2.15
N LEU A 182 -24.83 -7.94 -2.62
CA LEU A 182 -23.56 -7.66 -3.27
C LEU A 182 -23.60 -8.02 -4.76
N GLU A 183 -23.64 -7.00 -5.64
CA GLU A 183 -23.62 -7.19 -7.09
C GLU A 183 -22.23 -7.53 -7.60
N LEU A 184 -22.13 -8.58 -8.42
CA LEU A 184 -20.91 -8.93 -9.16
C LEU A 184 -20.78 -8.00 -10.37
N VAL A 185 -19.81 -7.07 -10.32
CA VAL A 185 -19.60 -6.09 -11.41
C VAL A 185 -18.80 -6.73 -12.54
N THR A 186 -17.71 -7.44 -12.17
CA THR A 186 -16.84 -8.13 -13.13
C THR A 186 -16.48 -9.50 -12.60
N ILE A 187 -16.45 -10.50 -13.45
CA ILE A 187 -15.93 -11.84 -13.17
C ILE A 187 -14.52 -11.93 -13.73
N ILE A 188 -13.56 -12.31 -12.90
CA ILE A 188 -12.17 -12.48 -13.32
C ILE A 188 -12.08 -13.74 -14.17
N ALA A 189 -11.48 -13.63 -15.35
CA ALA A 189 -11.30 -14.76 -16.26
C ALA A 189 -10.47 -15.89 -15.60
N GLY A 190 -10.90 -17.14 -15.80
CA GLY A 190 -10.26 -18.31 -15.18
C GLY A 190 -10.57 -18.49 -13.69
N SER A 191 -11.41 -17.64 -13.09
CA SER A 191 -11.73 -17.70 -11.67
C SER A 191 -12.75 -18.78 -11.31
N PRO A 192 -12.85 -19.17 -10.02
CA PRO A 192 -13.91 -20.05 -9.54
C PRO A 192 -15.32 -19.53 -9.79
N ALA A 193 -15.54 -18.21 -9.74
CA ALA A 193 -16.83 -17.60 -10.05
C ALA A 193 -17.23 -17.85 -11.51
N GLU A 194 -16.30 -17.71 -12.46
CA GLU A 194 -16.52 -18.01 -13.86
C GLU A 194 -16.81 -19.52 -14.05
N ALA A 195 -15.98 -20.38 -13.45
CA ALA A 195 -16.14 -21.84 -13.55
C ALA A 195 -17.49 -22.31 -12.97
N ALA A 196 -18.00 -21.67 -11.92
CA ALA A 196 -19.30 -21.93 -11.35
C ALA A 196 -20.47 -21.38 -12.19
N GLY A 197 -20.21 -20.54 -13.20
CA GLY A 197 -21.23 -19.95 -14.07
C GLY A 197 -21.90 -18.69 -13.51
N LEU A 198 -21.25 -18.01 -12.56
CA LEU A 198 -21.61 -16.67 -12.12
C LEU A 198 -21.36 -15.66 -13.25
N ARG A 199 -22.07 -14.55 -13.24
CA ARG A 199 -22.04 -13.54 -14.32
C ARG A 199 -22.05 -12.12 -13.74
N ALA A 200 -21.54 -11.20 -14.49
CA ALA A 200 -21.73 -9.78 -14.20
C ALA A 200 -23.23 -9.43 -14.11
N GLY A 201 -23.62 -8.64 -13.15
CA GLY A 201 -24.99 -8.31 -12.81
C GLY A 201 -25.72 -9.30 -11.90
N ASP A 202 -25.10 -10.44 -11.53
CA ASP A 202 -25.62 -11.33 -10.48
C ASP A 202 -25.49 -10.62 -9.12
N VAL A 203 -26.49 -10.79 -8.22
CA VAL A 203 -26.47 -10.22 -6.88
C VAL A 203 -26.48 -11.33 -5.84
N ILE A 204 -25.45 -11.37 -5.00
CA ILE A 204 -25.38 -12.26 -3.84
C ILE A 204 -26.36 -11.74 -2.79
N VAL A 205 -27.36 -12.53 -2.45
CA VAL A 205 -28.36 -12.23 -1.44
C VAL A 205 -28.37 -13.24 -0.29
N GLU A 206 -27.73 -14.40 -0.48
CA GLU A 206 -27.54 -15.41 0.58
C GLU A 206 -26.11 -15.96 0.53
N VAL A 207 -25.52 -16.22 1.69
CA VAL A 207 -24.24 -16.94 1.86
C VAL A 207 -24.46 -18.06 2.87
N GLU A 208 -24.14 -19.32 2.50
CA GLU A 208 -24.38 -20.52 3.32
C GLU A 208 -25.83 -20.61 3.79
N GLY A 209 -26.81 -20.19 2.96
CA GLY A 209 -28.22 -20.19 3.28
C GLY A 209 -28.69 -19.12 4.24
N GLN A 210 -27.83 -18.19 4.64
CA GLN A 210 -28.16 -17.02 5.44
C GLN A 210 -28.42 -15.82 4.54
N ASP A 211 -29.50 -15.10 4.77
CA ASP A 211 -29.83 -13.85 4.11
C ASP A 211 -28.79 -12.79 4.52
N VAL A 212 -28.11 -12.20 3.54
CA VAL A 212 -27.09 -11.16 3.72
C VAL A 212 -27.57 -9.78 3.27
N THR A 213 -28.83 -9.65 2.89
CA THR A 213 -29.40 -8.38 2.49
C THR A 213 -29.42 -7.39 3.68
N GLY A 214 -28.90 -6.19 3.46
CA GLY A 214 -28.79 -5.16 4.51
C GLY A 214 -27.49 -5.22 5.33
N LEU A 215 -26.64 -6.22 5.15
CA LEU A 215 -25.27 -6.19 5.67
C LEU A 215 -24.42 -5.20 4.85
N SER A 216 -23.36 -4.69 5.46
CA SER A 216 -22.39 -3.87 4.76
C SER A 216 -21.61 -4.70 3.71
N GLN A 217 -21.08 -4.03 2.70
CA GLN A 217 -20.27 -4.67 1.66
C GLN A 217 -19.12 -5.50 2.26
N ASN A 218 -18.44 -5.00 3.27
CA ASN A 218 -17.30 -5.67 3.90
C ASN A 218 -17.73 -6.92 4.67
N GLU A 219 -18.88 -6.89 5.36
CA GLU A 219 -19.42 -8.05 6.05
C GLU A 219 -19.75 -9.16 5.05
N ILE A 220 -20.40 -8.84 3.93
CA ILE A 220 -20.73 -9.86 2.91
C ILE A 220 -19.43 -10.40 2.27
N ILE A 221 -18.47 -9.54 1.94
CA ILE A 221 -17.18 -9.97 1.40
C ILE A 221 -16.49 -10.94 2.37
N SER A 222 -16.48 -10.66 3.67
CA SER A 222 -15.88 -11.54 4.68
C SER A 222 -16.52 -12.92 4.75
N LEU A 223 -17.86 -13.01 4.55
CA LEU A 223 -18.57 -14.29 4.48
C LEU A 223 -18.28 -15.06 3.19
N VAL A 224 -18.12 -14.37 2.07
CA VAL A 224 -17.83 -14.98 0.76
C VAL A 224 -16.37 -15.43 0.66
N ARG A 225 -15.42 -14.66 1.19
CA ARG A 225 -14.00 -15.04 1.27
C ARG A 225 -13.78 -16.21 2.22
N GLY A 226 -12.61 -16.79 2.18
CA GLY A 226 -12.16 -17.85 3.07
C GLY A 226 -11.06 -18.69 2.44
N PRO A 227 -10.48 -19.64 3.19
CA PRO A 227 -9.32 -20.40 2.75
C PRO A 227 -9.50 -21.06 1.39
N ALA A 228 -8.43 -21.02 0.57
CA ALA A 228 -8.42 -21.73 -0.71
C ALA A 228 -8.77 -23.22 -0.51
N GLU A 229 -9.33 -23.85 -1.54
CA GLU A 229 -9.81 -25.23 -1.55
C GLU A 229 -11.01 -25.50 -0.60
N THR A 230 -11.63 -24.45 -0.03
CA THR A 230 -12.93 -24.55 0.67
C THR A 230 -14.08 -24.13 -0.23
N ARG A 231 -15.29 -24.60 0.07
CA ARG A 231 -16.50 -24.24 -0.67
C ARG A 231 -17.24 -23.12 0.01
N VAL A 232 -17.97 -22.33 -0.81
CA VAL A 232 -19.01 -21.42 -0.36
C VAL A 232 -20.28 -21.65 -1.20
N VAL A 233 -21.43 -21.65 -0.55
CA VAL A 233 -22.73 -21.74 -1.20
C VAL A 233 -23.36 -20.36 -1.26
N LEU A 234 -23.64 -19.88 -2.47
CA LEU A 234 -24.18 -18.53 -2.71
C LEU A 234 -25.61 -18.62 -3.23
N GLY A 235 -26.52 -17.85 -2.64
CA GLY A 235 -27.83 -17.56 -3.16
C GLY A 235 -27.80 -16.29 -4.01
N ILE A 236 -28.12 -16.43 -5.28
CA ILE A 236 -27.95 -15.39 -6.31
C ILE A 236 -29.30 -14.95 -6.85
N ARG A 237 -29.53 -13.64 -6.89
CA ARG A 237 -30.55 -13.02 -7.75
C ARG A 237 -29.90 -12.62 -9.08
N ARG A 238 -30.46 -13.16 -10.16
CA ARG A 238 -30.00 -12.85 -11.52
C ARG A 238 -31.07 -12.04 -12.25
N PRO A 239 -30.73 -10.93 -12.92
CA PRO A 239 -31.69 -10.15 -13.69
C PRO A 239 -32.47 -11.02 -14.68
N ASN A 240 -33.80 -10.81 -14.74
CA ASN A 240 -34.73 -11.53 -15.59
C ASN A 240 -34.90 -13.04 -15.26
N VAL A 241 -34.41 -13.52 -14.12
CA VAL A 241 -34.64 -14.89 -13.65
C VAL A 241 -35.44 -14.87 -12.33
N ALA A 242 -36.54 -15.59 -12.30
CA ALA A 242 -37.37 -15.66 -11.11
C ALA A 242 -36.72 -16.53 -10.01
N GLY A 243 -36.81 -16.07 -8.75
CA GLY A 243 -36.30 -16.79 -7.59
C GLY A 243 -34.82 -16.57 -7.32
N ILE A 244 -34.29 -17.32 -6.37
CA ILE A 244 -32.89 -17.35 -5.99
C ILE A 244 -32.25 -18.59 -6.61
N LEU A 245 -31.13 -18.38 -7.29
CA LEU A 245 -30.31 -19.46 -7.86
C LEU A 245 -29.22 -19.82 -6.84
N THR A 246 -28.98 -21.12 -6.66
CA THR A 246 -27.91 -21.58 -5.76
C THR A 246 -26.68 -21.97 -6.57
N PHE A 247 -25.54 -21.43 -6.18
CA PHE A 247 -24.22 -21.73 -6.75
C PHE A 247 -23.27 -22.22 -5.65
N GLU A 248 -22.59 -23.31 -5.92
CA GLU A 248 -21.52 -23.82 -5.09
C GLU A 248 -20.18 -23.41 -5.75
N VAL A 249 -19.38 -22.62 -5.07
CA VAL A 249 -18.14 -22.07 -5.60
C VAL A 249 -16.96 -22.54 -4.76
N MET A 250 -15.95 -23.14 -5.40
CA MET A 250 -14.70 -23.53 -4.74
C MET A 250 -13.81 -22.32 -4.63
N ARG A 251 -13.47 -21.88 -3.41
CA ARG A 251 -12.52 -20.77 -3.23
C ARG A 251 -11.14 -21.16 -3.72
N GLN A 252 -10.44 -20.22 -4.32
CA GLN A 252 -9.06 -20.38 -4.76
C GLN A 252 -8.25 -19.13 -4.44
N ARG A 253 -6.93 -19.25 -4.56
CA ARG A 253 -6.05 -18.08 -4.58
C ARG A 253 -6.21 -17.41 -5.94
N ILE A 254 -6.59 -16.14 -5.92
CA ILE A 254 -6.89 -15.32 -7.10
C ILE A 254 -5.80 -14.27 -7.21
N SER A 255 -5.10 -14.24 -8.33
CA SER A 255 -4.22 -13.12 -8.67
C SER A 255 -5.06 -12.03 -9.34
N VAL A 256 -4.96 -10.82 -8.81
CA VAL A 256 -5.58 -9.64 -9.42
C VAL A 256 -4.52 -8.97 -10.29
N PRO A 257 -4.73 -8.90 -11.61
CA PRO A 257 -3.76 -8.23 -12.46
C PRO A 257 -3.60 -6.76 -12.06
N SER A 258 -2.36 -6.37 -11.76
CA SER A 258 -2.00 -4.97 -11.46
C SER A 258 -1.73 -4.17 -12.73
N VAL A 259 -1.63 -4.84 -13.89
CA VAL A 259 -1.32 -4.27 -15.19
C VAL A 259 -2.41 -4.62 -16.20
N THR A 260 -2.90 -3.63 -16.92
CA THR A 260 -3.66 -3.86 -18.16
C THR A 260 -2.97 -3.15 -19.32
N SER A 261 -3.06 -3.73 -20.52
CA SER A 261 -2.39 -3.18 -21.70
C SER A 261 -3.20 -3.37 -22.97
N ARG A 262 -3.05 -2.41 -23.90
CA ARG A 262 -3.63 -2.47 -25.23
C ARG A 262 -2.83 -1.59 -26.21
N VAL A 263 -2.99 -1.82 -27.48
CA VAL A 263 -2.47 -0.94 -28.53
C VAL A 263 -3.62 -0.08 -29.02
N LEU A 264 -3.44 1.25 -28.96
CA LEU A 264 -4.36 2.25 -29.46
C LEU A 264 -4.16 2.45 -30.98
N GLU A 265 -5.07 3.22 -31.60
CA GLU A 265 -4.88 3.67 -32.97
C GLU A 265 -3.56 4.42 -33.12
N GLY A 266 -2.91 4.30 -34.28
CA GLY A 266 -1.60 4.93 -34.54
C GLY A 266 -0.40 4.23 -33.96
N GLU A 267 -0.53 2.93 -33.58
CA GLU A 267 0.56 2.10 -33.02
C GLU A 267 1.12 2.68 -31.70
N ILE A 268 0.24 3.20 -30.84
CA ILE A 268 0.58 3.70 -29.52
C ILE A 268 0.21 2.63 -28.48
N GLY A 269 1.21 2.17 -27.71
CA GLY A 269 0.98 1.28 -26.58
C GLY A 269 0.38 2.06 -25.41
N TYR A 270 -0.61 1.47 -24.76
CA TYR A 270 -1.20 1.98 -23.52
C TYR A 270 -1.11 0.91 -22.45
N ILE A 271 -0.53 1.27 -21.33
CA ILE A 271 -0.39 0.41 -20.15
C ILE A 271 -0.94 1.17 -18.96
N GLN A 272 -1.90 0.57 -18.26
CA GLN A 272 -2.41 1.10 -17.00
C GLN A 272 -1.92 0.23 -15.85
N LEU A 273 -1.35 0.89 -14.84
CA LEU A 273 -0.91 0.30 -13.58
C LEU A 273 -1.86 0.69 -12.46
N TYR A 274 -2.42 -0.29 -11.80
CA TYR A 274 -3.36 -0.08 -10.68
C TYR A 274 -2.67 -0.04 -9.32
N GLY A 275 -1.48 -0.65 -9.18
CA GLY A 275 -0.67 -0.71 -7.97
C GLY A 275 0.75 -1.21 -8.26
N PHE A 276 1.57 -1.32 -7.21
CA PHE A 276 2.93 -1.85 -7.28
C PHE A 276 3.06 -3.02 -6.31
N GLU A 277 2.37 -4.12 -6.64
CA GLU A 277 2.38 -5.40 -5.93
C GLU A 277 3.62 -6.23 -6.31
N ASP A 278 3.79 -7.39 -5.70
CA ASP A 278 4.95 -8.26 -5.92
C ASP A 278 5.09 -8.74 -7.37
N ASN A 279 3.97 -8.96 -8.08
CA ASN A 279 3.94 -9.46 -9.45
C ASN A 279 3.97 -8.37 -10.53
N THR A 280 3.70 -7.10 -10.19
CA THR A 280 3.52 -5.98 -11.14
C THR A 280 4.69 -5.82 -12.12
N ALA A 281 5.94 -5.95 -11.62
CA ALA A 281 7.11 -5.80 -12.49
C ALA A 281 7.15 -6.90 -13.56
N ALA A 282 6.79 -8.14 -13.22
CA ALA A 282 6.72 -9.24 -14.18
C ALA A 282 5.57 -9.04 -15.18
N GLU A 283 4.39 -8.67 -14.72
CA GLU A 283 3.23 -8.35 -15.57
C GLU A 283 3.53 -7.20 -16.54
N MET A 284 4.26 -6.18 -16.08
CA MET A 284 4.72 -5.07 -16.93
C MET A 284 5.67 -5.55 -18.04
N VAL A 285 6.64 -6.40 -17.70
CA VAL A 285 7.56 -6.98 -18.68
C VAL A 285 6.79 -7.78 -19.72
N GLU A 286 5.88 -8.64 -19.30
CA GLU A 286 5.03 -9.43 -20.21
C GLU A 286 4.18 -8.53 -21.12
N ALA A 287 3.58 -7.47 -20.59
CA ALA A 287 2.79 -6.52 -21.35
C ALA A 287 3.62 -5.80 -22.43
N LEU A 288 4.82 -5.32 -22.09
CA LEU A 288 5.75 -4.66 -23.00
C LEU A 288 6.22 -5.61 -24.12
N GLN A 289 6.53 -6.85 -23.77
CA GLN A 289 6.95 -7.88 -24.73
C GLN A 289 5.79 -8.29 -25.65
N ALA A 290 4.59 -8.50 -25.10
CA ALA A 290 3.41 -8.88 -25.88
C ALA A 290 3.02 -7.82 -26.91
N MET A 291 3.20 -6.52 -26.58
CA MET A 291 2.96 -5.42 -27.50
C MET A 291 4.11 -5.18 -28.49
N ASN A 292 5.25 -5.88 -28.33
CA ASN A 292 6.48 -5.57 -29.07
C ASN A 292 6.84 -4.07 -28.95
N ALA A 293 6.98 -3.60 -27.71
CA ALA A 293 7.01 -2.19 -27.34
C ALA A 293 8.04 -1.37 -28.11
N ASP A 294 9.22 -1.93 -28.41
CA ASP A 294 10.27 -1.26 -29.18
C ASP A 294 9.87 -0.91 -30.64
N ALA A 295 8.86 -1.56 -31.18
CA ALA A 295 8.36 -1.31 -32.53
C ALA A 295 7.20 -0.30 -32.55
N LEU A 296 6.70 0.14 -31.41
CA LEU A 296 5.61 1.11 -31.32
C LEU A 296 6.07 2.53 -31.64
N ARG A 297 5.15 3.36 -32.09
CA ARG A 297 5.41 4.78 -32.33
C ARG A 297 5.40 5.63 -31.07
N GLY A 298 4.80 5.13 -30.00
CA GLY A 298 4.74 5.78 -28.70
C GLY A 298 4.20 4.85 -27.63
N LEU A 299 4.43 5.21 -26.37
CA LEU A 299 3.97 4.46 -25.20
C LEU A 299 3.36 5.42 -24.17
N ILE A 300 2.21 5.06 -23.63
CA ILE A 300 1.55 5.77 -22.55
C ILE A 300 1.52 4.84 -21.33
N LEU A 301 2.13 5.29 -20.23
CA LEU A 301 2.03 4.66 -18.92
C LEU A 301 1.03 5.44 -18.08
N ASP A 302 -0.10 4.84 -17.76
CA ASP A 302 -1.16 5.46 -16.97
C ASP A 302 -1.02 5.05 -15.50
N LEU A 303 -0.70 6.02 -14.65
CA LEU A 303 -0.57 5.90 -13.21
C LEU A 303 -1.71 6.63 -12.47
N ARG A 304 -2.73 7.10 -13.17
CA ARG A 304 -3.86 7.79 -12.55
C ARG A 304 -4.60 6.85 -11.60
N GLY A 305 -4.97 7.38 -10.42
CA GLY A 305 -5.64 6.62 -9.36
C GLY A 305 -4.78 5.54 -8.70
N ASN A 306 -3.51 5.40 -9.05
CA ASN A 306 -2.61 4.40 -8.49
C ASN A 306 -1.99 4.90 -7.16
N PRO A 307 -2.35 4.32 -5.99
CA PRO A 307 -1.91 4.80 -4.69
C PRO A 307 -0.45 4.44 -4.35
N GLY A 308 0.23 3.68 -5.22
CA GLY A 308 1.58 3.19 -5.00
C GLY A 308 1.66 1.71 -4.69
N GLY A 309 2.58 1.32 -3.82
CA GLY A 309 2.87 -0.06 -3.42
C GLY A 309 4.33 -0.24 -3.04
N TYR A 310 4.92 -1.38 -3.37
CA TYR A 310 6.29 -1.70 -2.99
C TYR A 310 7.35 -0.85 -3.70
N LEU A 311 8.30 -0.35 -2.90
CA LEU A 311 9.45 0.41 -3.39
C LEU A 311 10.28 -0.38 -4.40
N THR A 312 10.57 -1.64 -4.10
CA THR A 312 11.38 -2.50 -4.99
C THR A 312 10.71 -2.69 -6.34
N THR A 313 9.40 -2.92 -6.35
CA THR A 313 8.61 -3.09 -7.57
C THR A 313 8.60 -1.82 -8.41
N SER A 314 8.45 -0.64 -7.79
CA SER A 314 8.50 0.63 -8.51
C SER A 314 9.87 0.91 -9.14
N ILE A 315 10.97 0.54 -8.46
CA ILE A 315 12.31 0.62 -9.03
C ILE A 315 12.45 -0.27 -10.26
N GLN A 316 11.94 -1.51 -10.19
CA GLN A 316 11.96 -2.44 -11.34
C GLN A 316 11.14 -1.92 -12.52
N VAL A 317 9.93 -1.40 -12.25
CA VAL A 317 9.06 -0.81 -13.28
C VAL A 317 9.73 0.38 -13.96
N ALA A 318 10.25 1.35 -13.21
CA ALA A 318 10.97 2.50 -13.79
C ALA A 318 12.20 2.06 -14.59
N SER A 319 12.88 1.02 -14.14
CA SER A 319 14.11 0.49 -14.76
C SER A 319 13.88 -0.14 -16.13
N ALA A 320 12.66 -0.59 -16.44
CA ALA A 320 12.33 -1.11 -17.77
C ALA A 320 12.45 -0.06 -18.89
N TYR A 321 12.40 1.22 -18.52
CA TYR A 321 12.41 2.36 -19.43
C TYR A 321 13.72 3.15 -19.45
N LEU A 322 14.68 2.84 -18.57
CA LEU A 322 15.91 3.61 -18.39
C LEU A 322 17.14 2.72 -18.65
N GLU A 323 18.11 3.23 -19.41
CA GLU A 323 19.35 2.50 -19.70
C GLU A 323 20.32 2.52 -18.51
N ASP A 324 20.39 3.64 -17.79
CA ASP A 324 21.26 3.85 -16.64
C ASP A 324 20.66 4.85 -15.64
N GLY A 325 21.41 5.20 -14.61
CA GLY A 325 21.06 6.22 -13.62
C GLY A 325 20.36 5.71 -12.37
N ASN A 326 20.10 6.62 -11.46
CA ASN A 326 19.37 6.35 -10.23
C ASN A 326 17.86 6.52 -10.45
N ILE A 327 17.06 5.72 -9.74
CA ILE A 327 15.60 5.84 -9.75
C ILE A 327 15.14 6.79 -8.65
N LEU A 328 15.78 6.75 -7.50
CA LEU A 328 15.51 7.64 -6.37
C LEU A 328 16.73 7.80 -5.45
N VAL A 329 16.64 8.78 -4.58
CA VAL A 329 17.56 8.99 -3.46
C VAL A 329 16.75 8.94 -2.16
N GLU A 330 17.09 8.03 -1.26
CA GLU A 330 16.51 7.92 0.08
C GLU A 330 17.41 8.62 1.11
N ARG A 331 16.81 9.40 2.02
CA ARG A 331 17.53 10.11 3.08
C ARG A 331 16.93 9.82 4.44
N THR A 332 17.80 9.48 5.38
CA THR A 332 17.57 9.51 6.82
C THR A 332 18.40 10.63 7.43
N PRO A 333 18.25 10.98 8.72
CA PRO A 333 19.09 11.98 9.37
C PRO A 333 20.60 11.68 9.31
N THR A 334 20.97 10.40 9.17
CA THR A 334 22.37 9.93 9.27
C THR A 334 22.90 9.34 7.96
N ARG A 335 22.04 9.10 6.96
CA ARG A 335 22.42 8.36 5.75
C ARG A 335 21.67 8.85 4.51
N THR A 336 22.40 8.92 3.40
CA THR A 336 21.82 9.02 2.05
C THR A 336 22.10 7.73 1.29
N THR A 337 21.06 7.15 0.66
CA THR A 337 21.17 5.94 -0.15
C THR A 337 20.63 6.23 -1.54
N GLU A 338 21.42 5.94 -2.55
CA GLU A 338 21.00 6.02 -3.95
C GLU A 338 20.55 4.65 -4.42
N TYR A 339 19.45 4.61 -5.15
CA TYR A 339 18.89 3.39 -5.71
C TYR A 339 19.06 3.43 -7.23
N PRO A 340 20.07 2.76 -7.76
CA PRO A 340 20.27 2.69 -9.20
C PRO A 340 19.18 1.84 -9.86
N ARG A 341 19.02 2.02 -11.15
CA ARG A 341 18.18 1.14 -11.96
C ARG A 341 18.59 -0.34 -11.82
N MET A 342 17.64 -1.26 -11.96
CA MET A 342 17.85 -2.70 -11.88
C MET A 342 16.97 -3.48 -12.88
N GLY A 343 17.40 -4.70 -13.26
CA GLY A 343 16.63 -5.57 -14.16
C GLY A 343 16.88 -5.25 -15.64
N GLU A 344 15.98 -5.70 -16.51
CA GLU A 344 16.08 -5.55 -17.96
C GLU A 344 15.62 -4.18 -18.43
N VAL A 345 16.22 -3.69 -19.50
CA VAL A 345 15.76 -2.53 -20.27
C VAL A 345 14.95 -3.06 -21.44
N ILE A 346 13.71 -2.62 -21.57
CA ILE A 346 12.79 -3.16 -22.57
C ILE A 346 12.32 -2.09 -23.55
N ALA A 347 11.99 -0.90 -23.09
CA ALA A 347 11.40 0.14 -23.92
C ALA A 347 12.07 1.52 -23.67
N ALA A 348 13.43 1.56 -23.73
CA ALA A 348 14.19 2.77 -23.43
C ALA A 348 14.06 3.88 -24.50
N HIS A 349 13.78 3.52 -25.75
CA HIS A 349 13.87 4.47 -26.87
C HIS A 349 12.54 4.90 -27.48
N VAL A 350 11.45 4.21 -27.15
CA VAL A 350 10.10 4.56 -27.63
C VAL A 350 9.66 5.90 -27.01
N PRO A 351 9.18 6.87 -27.78
CA PRO A 351 8.60 8.10 -27.23
C PRO A 351 7.56 7.78 -26.15
N MET A 352 7.62 8.44 -24.99
CA MET A 352 6.84 8.03 -23.84
C MET A 352 6.17 9.19 -23.14
N VAL A 353 4.91 8.97 -22.72
CA VAL A 353 4.14 9.83 -21.83
C VAL A 353 3.75 9.06 -20.58
N VAL A 354 3.77 9.73 -19.43
CA VAL A 354 3.21 9.23 -18.18
C VAL A 354 2.00 10.06 -17.80
N LEU A 355 0.84 9.41 -17.64
CA LEU A 355 -0.37 10.04 -17.13
C LEU A 355 -0.43 9.96 -15.61
N VAL A 356 -0.71 11.09 -14.96
CA VAL A 356 -0.82 11.19 -13.50
C VAL A 356 -2.01 12.05 -13.07
N ASP A 357 -2.48 11.81 -11.85
CA ASP A 357 -3.51 12.61 -11.20
C ASP A 357 -3.27 12.71 -9.68
N GLN A 358 -4.21 13.30 -8.96
CA GLN A 358 -4.17 13.46 -7.50
C GLN A 358 -4.25 12.11 -6.74
N GLY A 359 -4.68 11.03 -7.39
CA GLY A 359 -4.67 9.67 -6.86
C GLY A 359 -3.33 8.95 -7.07
N SER A 360 -2.45 9.49 -7.92
CA SER A 360 -1.10 8.96 -8.12
C SER A 360 -0.24 9.30 -6.90
N ALA A 361 0.18 8.28 -6.12
CA ALA A 361 0.88 8.51 -4.85
C ALA A 361 2.08 7.58 -4.67
N SER A 362 3.05 7.97 -3.81
CA SER A 362 4.15 7.12 -3.35
C SER A 362 4.96 6.49 -4.51
N ALA A 363 4.89 5.17 -4.73
CA ALA A 363 5.58 4.45 -5.80
C ALA A 363 5.25 5.00 -7.21
N SER A 364 4.01 5.47 -7.44
CA SER A 364 3.62 6.12 -8.70
C SER A 364 4.38 7.43 -8.92
N GLU A 365 4.53 8.22 -7.84
CA GLU A 365 5.28 9.47 -7.87
C GLU A 365 6.78 9.24 -8.07
N LEU A 366 7.29 8.13 -7.51
CA LEU A 366 8.67 7.71 -7.70
C LEU A 366 8.93 7.38 -9.18
N VAL A 367 8.07 6.58 -9.82
CA VAL A 367 8.20 6.22 -11.23
C VAL A 367 8.06 7.46 -12.12
N ALA A 368 7.01 8.27 -11.92
CA ALA A 368 6.79 9.49 -12.69
C ALA A 368 7.96 10.48 -12.54
N GLY A 369 8.42 10.70 -11.30
CA GLY A 369 9.54 11.61 -11.00
C GLY A 369 10.87 11.15 -11.59
N ALA A 370 11.16 9.83 -11.53
CA ALA A 370 12.36 9.28 -12.14
C ALA A 370 12.35 9.43 -13.66
N LEU A 371 11.26 9.07 -14.31
CA LEU A 371 11.15 9.19 -15.77
C LEU A 371 11.17 10.65 -16.25
N GLN A 372 10.63 11.58 -15.45
CA GLN A 372 10.69 13.01 -15.72
C GLN A 372 12.11 13.56 -15.59
N ASP A 373 12.82 13.27 -14.49
CA ASP A 373 14.18 13.77 -14.24
C ASP A 373 15.19 13.25 -15.28
N HIS A 374 15.03 12.00 -15.71
CA HIS A 374 15.83 11.43 -16.78
C HIS A 374 15.43 11.92 -18.18
N HIS A 375 14.45 12.83 -18.31
CA HIS A 375 13.88 13.26 -19.59
C HIS A 375 13.42 12.09 -20.48
N ARG A 376 13.04 10.99 -19.83
CA ARG A 376 12.60 9.77 -20.51
C ARG A 376 11.17 9.86 -20.98
N ALA A 377 10.33 10.55 -20.22
CA ALA A 377 8.91 10.71 -20.52
C ALA A 377 8.45 12.13 -20.22
N THR A 378 7.43 12.58 -20.97
CA THR A 378 6.64 13.77 -20.63
C THR A 378 5.55 13.38 -19.65
N VAL A 379 5.45 14.04 -18.51
CA VAL A 379 4.40 13.80 -17.52
C VAL A 379 3.20 14.70 -17.85
N VAL A 380 2.03 14.09 -18.00
CA VAL A 380 0.78 14.76 -18.42
C VAL A 380 -0.33 14.50 -17.38
N GLY A 381 -1.14 15.48 -17.07
CA GLY A 381 -2.30 15.33 -16.18
C GLY A 381 -2.35 16.37 -15.07
N MET A 382 -2.61 15.94 -13.83
CA MET A 382 -2.71 16.80 -12.66
C MET A 382 -1.56 16.53 -11.68
N PRO A 383 -1.20 17.50 -10.81
CA PRO A 383 -0.22 17.27 -9.76
C PRO A 383 -0.59 16.04 -8.92
N THR A 384 0.42 15.24 -8.58
CA THR A 384 0.24 14.01 -7.80
C THR A 384 0.02 14.28 -6.31
N PHE A 385 -0.18 13.25 -5.51
CA PHE A 385 -0.59 13.33 -4.10
C PHE A 385 0.43 14.05 -3.19
N GLY A 386 1.72 13.78 -3.35
CA GLY A 386 2.76 14.39 -2.51
C GLY A 386 3.23 13.54 -1.34
N LYS A 387 3.27 12.20 -1.48
CA LYS A 387 3.77 11.29 -0.44
C LYS A 387 5.25 10.99 -0.61
N GLY A 388 6.12 11.85 -0.09
CA GLY A 388 7.59 11.71 -0.16
C GLY A 388 8.23 10.95 1.01
N SER A 389 7.46 10.19 1.80
CA SER A 389 7.95 9.39 2.92
C SER A 389 7.97 7.89 2.60
N VAL A 390 8.93 7.16 3.17
CA VAL A 390 9.05 5.70 3.08
C VAL A 390 8.60 5.09 4.38
N GLN A 391 7.69 4.13 4.31
CA GLN A 391 7.26 3.35 5.46
C GLN A 391 7.82 1.93 5.39
N ARG A 392 8.11 1.38 6.56
CA ARG A 392 8.36 -0.04 6.76
C ARG A 392 7.27 -0.67 7.60
N TRP A 393 6.96 -1.91 7.26
CA TRP A 393 5.94 -2.71 7.89
C TRP A 393 6.59 -3.73 8.80
N TYR A 394 6.04 -3.90 10.00
CA TYR A 394 6.51 -4.85 11.00
C TYR A 394 5.33 -5.61 11.56
N SER A 395 5.43 -6.94 11.61
CA SER A 395 4.46 -7.80 12.29
C SER A 395 4.70 -7.74 13.78
N LEU A 396 3.64 -7.77 14.57
CA LEU A 396 3.69 -7.86 16.03
C LEU A 396 3.28 -9.24 16.52
N SER A 397 3.68 -9.59 17.74
CA SER A 397 3.39 -10.90 18.35
C SER A 397 1.91 -11.15 18.63
N ASN A 398 1.05 -10.11 18.67
CA ASN A 398 -0.41 -10.24 18.76
C ASN A 398 -1.09 -10.58 17.42
N GLY A 399 -0.32 -10.70 16.32
CA GLY A 399 -0.84 -10.90 14.97
C GLY A 399 -1.19 -9.62 14.23
N GLY A 400 -1.17 -8.46 14.88
CA GLY A 400 -1.29 -7.15 14.27
C GLY A 400 0.00 -6.71 13.60
N GLY A 401 0.02 -5.48 13.08
CA GLY A 401 1.18 -4.88 12.45
C GLY A 401 1.27 -3.39 12.68
N ILE A 402 2.46 -2.87 12.50
CA ILE A 402 2.72 -1.43 12.51
C ILE A 402 3.41 -1.01 11.22
N ARG A 403 3.08 0.20 10.81
CA ARG A 403 3.71 0.89 9.69
C ARG A 403 4.41 2.11 10.26
N ILE A 404 5.73 2.23 10.03
CA ILE A 404 6.57 3.29 10.59
C ILE A 404 7.25 4.05 9.46
N THR A 405 7.17 5.38 9.48
CA THR A 405 7.95 6.24 8.59
C THR A 405 9.42 6.23 9.00
N VAL A 406 10.27 5.73 8.10
CA VAL A 406 11.69 5.49 8.39
C VAL A 406 12.65 6.41 7.63
N SER A 407 12.19 7.01 6.53
CA SER A 407 13.01 7.88 5.68
C SER A 407 12.16 8.77 4.78
N ARG A 408 12.82 9.72 4.09
CA ARG A 408 12.23 10.50 2.99
C ARG A 408 12.94 10.15 1.70
N TRP A 409 12.17 10.08 0.62
CA TRP A 409 12.71 9.87 -0.71
C TRP A 409 12.63 11.14 -1.55
N TYR A 410 13.52 11.22 -2.51
CA TYR A 410 13.70 12.33 -3.43
C TYR A 410 13.85 11.77 -4.83
N THR A 411 13.46 12.52 -5.83
CA THR A 411 13.72 12.17 -7.23
C THR A 411 15.23 12.10 -7.52
N PRO A 412 15.67 11.51 -8.64
CA PRO A 412 17.10 11.49 -9.02
C PRO A 412 17.79 12.84 -8.95
N ASP A 413 17.13 13.92 -9.36
CA ASP A 413 17.63 15.30 -9.30
C ASP A 413 17.55 15.92 -7.90
N GLY A 414 17.09 15.17 -6.90
CA GLY A 414 17.02 15.59 -5.51
C GLY A 414 15.81 16.47 -5.16
N ARG A 415 14.76 16.49 -6.00
CA ARG A 415 13.51 17.19 -5.72
C ARG A 415 12.75 16.48 -4.62
N SER A 416 12.21 17.22 -3.64
CA SER A 416 11.27 16.69 -2.65
C SER A 416 9.90 16.55 -3.29
N VAL A 417 9.21 15.45 -2.98
CA VAL A 417 7.84 15.18 -3.43
C VAL A 417 6.82 15.47 -2.32
N SER A 418 7.31 15.53 -1.06
CA SER A 418 6.43 15.78 0.10
C SER A 418 5.61 17.05 -0.09
N GLU A 419 4.30 16.96 0.15
CA GLU A 419 3.30 18.03 0.11
C GLU A 419 2.96 18.61 -1.28
N HIS A 420 3.87 18.51 -2.26
CA HIS A 420 3.68 19.16 -3.56
C HIS A 420 3.44 18.18 -4.70
N GLY A 421 3.80 16.91 -4.52
CA GLY A 421 3.72 15.89 -5.56
C GLY A 421 4.68 16.14 -6.73
N ILE A 422 4.59 15.29 -7.73
CA ILE A 422 5.21 15.49 -9.04
C ILE A 422 4.33 16.45 -9.83
N GLN A 423 4.93 17.54 -10.30
CA GLN A 423 4.25 18.49 -11.15
C GLN A 423 4.33 18.00 -12.61
N PRO A 424 3.20 17.84 -13.32
CA PRO A 424 3.24 17.41 -14.71
C PRO A 424 3.86 18.50 -15.60
N ASP A 425 4.53 18.07 -16.66
CA ASP A 425 5.09 18.96 -17.69
C ASP A 425 3.96 19.61 -18.49
N VAL A 426 2.84 18.86 -18.66
CA VAL A 426 1.62 19.32 -19.34
C VAL A 426 0.43 19.15 -18.41
N VAL A 427 -0.06 20.26 -17.87
CA VAL A 427 -1.21 20.25 -16.96
C VAL A 427 -2.50 20.12 -17.75
N VAL A 428 -3.24 19.03 -17.51
CA VAL A 428 -4.55 18.75 -18.12
C VAL A 428 -5.54 18.37 -17.04
N ALA A 429 -6.53 19.22 -16.76
CA ALA A 429 -7.61 18.87 -15.85
C ALA A 429 -8.46 17.74 -16.44
N TYR A 430 -8.87 16.79 -15.60
CA TYR A 430 -9.85 15.79 -16.04
C TYR A 430 -11.21 16.47 -16.23
N GLU A 431 -11.76 16.35 -17.42
CA GLU A 431 -13.10 16.84 -17.76
C GLU A 431 -13.94 15.61 -18.13
N PRO A 432 -14.85 15.16 -17.25
CA PRO A 432 -15.74 14.06 -17.58
C PRO A 432 -16.64 14.46 -18.73
N ASP A 433 -16.91 13.52 -19.64
CA ASP A 433 -17.83 13.74 -20.75
C ASP A 433 -19.22 14.15 -20.24
N ALA A 434 -19.75 15.26 -20.74
CA ALA A 434 -21.03 15.81 -20.32
C ALA A 434 -22.21 14.87 -20.63
N ASP A 435 -22.05 14.00 -21.61
CA ASP A 435 -23.06 13.03 -22.07
C ASP A 435 -22.87 11.64 -21.49
N GLY A 436 -21.89 11.45 -20.56
CA GLY A 436 -21.58 10.16 -19.93
C GLY A 436 -20.90 9.17 -20.87
N GLY A 437 -20.23 9.66 -21.91
CA GLY A 437 -19.39 8.87 -22.81
C GLY A 437 -18.04 8.50 -22.19
N ASP A 438 -17.25 7.74 -22.94
CA ASP A 438 -15.92 7.25 -22.54
C ASP A 438 -14.77 8.18 -23.01
N ASP A 439 -15.06 9.44 -23.34
CA ASP A 439 -14.06 10.37 -23.85
C ASP A 439 -13.11 10.84 -22.73
N ASP A 440 -11.88 10.35 -22.78
CA ASP A 440 -10.80 10.69 -21.83
C ASP A 440 -9.92 11.81 -22.42
N ASN A 441 -10.20 13.05 -22.02
CA ASN A 441 -9.47 14.23 -22.49
C ASN A 441 -7.99 14.24 -22.11
N GLN A 442 -7.61 13.60 -20.98
CA GLN A 442 -6.21 13.46 -20.58
C GLN A 442 -5.48 12.42 -21.44
N LEU A 443 -6.14 11.29 -21.76
CA LEU A 443 -5.60 10.31 -22.69
C LEU A 443 -5.44 10.90 -24.10
N ALA A 444 -6.42 11.65 -24.56
CA ALA A 444 -6.34 12.36 -25.85
C ALA A 444 -5.18 13.37 -25.87
N ALA A 445 -4.95 14.09 -24.78
CA ALA A 445 -3.79 14.99 -24.63
C ALA A 445 -2.45 14.23 -24.67
N ALA A 446 -2.37 13.07 -24.02
CA ALA A 446 -1.17 12.22 -24.03
C ALA A 446 -0.83 11.74 -25.46
N VAL A 447 -1.83 11.30 -26.21
CA VAL A 447 -1.67 10.94 -27.64
C VAL A 447 -1.18 12.15 -28.45
N ALA A 448 -1.79 13.32 -28.27
CA ALA A 448 -1.39 14.54 -28.98
C ALA A 448 0.04 14.99 -28.64
N VAL A 449 0.50 14.78 -27.41
CA VAL A 449 1.90 15.02 -27.01
C VAL A 449 2.84 14.09 -27.74
N LEU A 450 2.55 12.79 -27.82
CA LEU A 450 3.36 11.81 -28.57
C LEU A 450 3.41 12.13 -30.06
N GLU A 451 2.33 12.60 -30.63
CA GLU A 451 2.27 13.00 -32.04
C GLU A 451 2.89 14.38 -32.34
N GLY A 452 3.30 15.13 -31.31
CA GLY A 452 3.81 16.49 -31.46
C GLY A 452 2.76 17.51 -31.91
N THR A 453 1.48 17.19 -31.75
CA THR A 453 0.33 18.03 -32.14
C THR A 453 -0.26 18.82 -30.99
N TYR A 454 0.16 18.54 -29.75
CA TYR A 454 -0.27 19.26 -28.56
C TYR A 454 0.34 20.67 -28.58
N ALA A 455 -0.47 21.66 -28.90
CA ALA A 455 -0.05 23.05 -28.81
C ALA A 455 0.14 23.39 -27.32
N THR A 456 1.35 23.75 -26.90
CA THR A 456 1.65 24.33 -25.59
C THR A 456 0.90 25.66 -25.48
N ALA A 457 -0.39 25.60 -25.22
CA ALA A 457 -1.13 26.75 -24.75
C ALA A 457 -0.67 26.96 -23.30
N GLU A 458 0.12 28.00 -23.05
CA GLU A 458 0.32 28.59 -21.72
C GLU A 458 -1.07 28.92 -21.13
N LYS A 459 -1.76 27.94 -20.58
CA LYS A 459 -2.84 28.20 -19.62
C LYS A 459 -2.16 28.48 -18.29
N THR A 460 -1.70 29.72 -18.14
CA THR A 460 -1.37 30.30 -16.84
C THR A 460 -2.55 30.06 -15.90
N LEU A 461 -2.35 29.17 -14.92
CA LEU A 461 -3.24 29.10 -13.77
C LEU A 461 -3.32 30.50 -13.15
N PRO A 462 -4.49 31.03 -12.77
CA PRO A 462 -4.58 32.30 -12.09
C PRO A 462 -3.73 32.21 -10.82
N ARG A 463 -2.66 32.99 -10.75
CA ARG A 463 -1.93 33.23 -9.49
C ARG A 463 -2.96 33.73 -8.50
N LYS A 464 -3.20 32.97 -7.41
CA LYS A 464 -3.82 33.52 -6.21
C LYS A 464 -2.91 34.64 -5.74
N GLU A 465 -3.29 35.87 -6.04
CA GLU A 465 -2.68 37.04 -5.42
C GLU A 465 -2.85 36.86 -3.91
N ALA A 466 -1.72 36.68 -3.21
CA ALA A 466 -1.67 36.80 -1.78
C ALA A 466 -1.95 38.26 -1.42
N GLY A 467 -3.22 38.56 -1.18
CA GLY A 467 -3.65 39.84 -0.65
C GLY A 467 -3.13 39.98 0.79
N ILE A 468 -1.92 40.49 0.94
CA ILE A 468 -1.45 41.02 2.21
C ILE A 468 -2.12 42.36 2.44
N GLY A 469 -3.24 42.33 3.12
CA GLY A 469 -3.86 43.53 3.70
C GLY A 469 -3.07 43.97 4.92
N ILE A 470 -2.12 44.88 4.73
CA ILE A 470 -1.51 45.61 5.84
C ILE A 470 -2.54 46.62 6.36
N LEU A 471 -3.09 46.36 7.52
CA LEU A 471 -3.76 47.38 8.33
C LEU A 471 -2.75 47.92 9.35
N SER A 472 -2.33 49.14 9.19
CA SER A 472 -1.75 50.01 10.18
C SER A 472 -2.60 51.26 10.27
N PRO A 473 -2.54 52.03 11.38
CA PRO A 473 -1.98 51.82 12.72
C PRO A 473 -3.06 51.59 13.80
#